data_3a4c545fbd2aafb527380f402288cd92
#
_entry.id   3a4c545fbd2aafb527380f402288cd92
#
_cell.length_a   1.000
_cell.length_b   1.000
_cell.length_c   1.000
_cell.angle_alpha   90.00
_cell.angle_beta   90.00
_cell.angle_gamma   90.00
#
_symmetry.space_group_name_H-M   'P 1'
#
loop_
_entity.id
_entity.type
_entity.pdbx_description
1 polymer ?
#
loop_
_entity_poly.entity_id
_entity_poly.type
_entity_poly.pdbx_seq_one_letter_code
_entity_poly.pdbx_strand_id
1 'polypeptide(L)'
;MKKLFVSVPMRGRTEEEIKASIQKMKKIAEIYEGEELELIDSYIEDNPPKDSKEAVWYLGESLKKLAQADVFIGIDEAYDWKGCYIERDTAQRYGVKTYIASARYVIDDYSALVQKLYPACNEAMPTF
;
A
#
# COMPACT_ATOMS: atom_id res chain seq x y z
N MET A 1 1.41 7.95 -20.88
CA MET A 1 1.37 6.72 -20.06
C MET A 1 0.55 6.99 -18.80
N LYS A 2 -0.37 6.09 -18.47
CA LYS A 2 -1.17 6.23 -17.27
C LYS A 2 -0.31 6.10 -16.02
N LYS A 3 -0.66 6.84 -14.98
CA LYS A 3 0.06 6.84 -13.70
C LYS A 3 -0.56 5.86 -12.73
N LEU A 4 0.29 5.04 -12.12
CA LEU A 4 -0.11 4.00 -11.17
C LEU A 4 0.30 4.37 -9.75
N PHE A 5 -0.64 4.34 -8.83
CA PHE A 5 -0.37 4.41 -7.40
C PHE A 5 -0.43 3.01 -6.81
N VAL A 6 0.65 2.59 -6.13
CA VAL A 6 0.73 1.29 -5.47
C VAL A 6 0.62 1.51 -3.96
N SER A 7 -0.38 0.90 -3.34
CA SER A 7 -0.59 0.95 -1.90
C SER A 7 -0.13 -0.36 -1.28
N VAL A 8 0.95 -0.29 -0.52
CA VAL A 8 1.58 -1.46 0.10
C VAL A 8 2.04 -1.10 1.51
N PRO A 9 1.94 -2.01 2.49
CA PRO A 9 2.43 -1.73 3.83
C PRO A 9 3.94 -1.54 3.82
N MET A 10 4.42 -0.54 4.55
CA MET A 10 5.84 -0.19 4.61
C MET A 10 6.43 -0.37 6.00
N ARG A 11 5.62 -0.20 7.03
CA ARG A 11 6.08 -0.26 8.42
C ARG A 11 6.66 -1.63 8.75
N GLY A 12 7.86 -1.62 9.33
CA GLY A 12 8.51 -2.85 9.77
C GLY A 12 9.14 -3.67 8.64
N ARG A 13 9.28 -3.07 7.46
CA ARG A 13 9.84 -3.74 6.29
C ARG A 13 11.08 -3.03 5.79
N THR A 14 11.98 -3.77 5.15
CA THR A 14 13.17 -3.19 4.52
C THR A 14 12.77 -2.53 3.20
N GLU A 15 13.62 -1.61 2.73
CA GLU A 15 13.41 -0.97 1.44
C GLU A 15 13.33 -1.98 0.31
N GLU A 16 14.19 -3.02 0.36
CA GLU A 16 14.20 -4.09 -0.65
C GLU A 16 12.90 -4.88 -0.67
N GLU A 17 12.36 -5.21 0.52
CA GLU A 17 11.08 -5.90 0.63
C GLU A 17 9.94 -5.08 0.05
N ILE A 18 9.93 -3.79 0.35
CA ILE A 18 8.90 -2.87 -0.16
C ILE A 18 9.01 -2.76 -1.69
N LYS A 19 10.20 -2.58 -2.22
CA LYS A 19 10.43 -2.48 -3.67
C LYS A 19 10.00 -3.75 -4.40
N ALA A 20 10.30 -4.92 -3.83
CA ALA A 20 9.90 -6.19 -4.42
C ALA A 20 8.38 -6.30 -4.53
N SER A 21 7.66 -5.91 -3.47
CA SER A 21 6.20 -5.91 -3.47
C SER A 21 5.64 -4.93 -4.51
N ILE A 22 6.20 -3.74 -4.59
CA ILE A 22 5.78 -2.72 -5.56
C ILE A 22 5.94 -3.24 -6.98
N GLN A 23 7.05 -3.90 -7.29
CA GLN A 23 7.28 -4.43 -8.64
C GLN A 23 6.29 -5.54 -9.00
N LYS A 24 5.96 -6.42 -8.07
CA LYS A 24 4.93 -7.45 -8.28
C LYS A 24 3.56 -6.82 -8.55
N MET A 25 3.20 -5.83 -7.76
CA MET A 25 1.90 -5.15 -7.89
C MET A 25 1.81 -4.37 -9.19
N LYS A 26 2.89 -3.70 -9.57
CA LYS A 26 2.96 -2.98 -10.85
C LYS A 26 2.74 -3.94 -12.01
N LYS A 27 3.39 -5.10 -11.99
CA LYS A 27 3.24 -6.10 -13.04
C LYS A 27 1.80 -6.61 -13.13
N ILE A 28 1.16 -6.86 -11.99
CA ILE A 28 -0.23 -7.29 -11.94
C ILE A 28 -1.15 -6.22 -12.57
N ALA A 29 -0.95 -4.96 -12.18
CA ALA A 29 -1.75 -3.86 -12.71
C ALA A 29 -1.57 -3.71 -14.23
N GLU A 30 -0.34 -3.85 -14.71
CA GLU A 30 -0.04 -3.75 -16.14
C GLU A 30 -0.70 -4.88 -16.94
N ILE A 31 -0.72 -6.07 -16.38
CA ILE A 31 -1.40 -7.21 -17.02
C ILE A 31 -2.90 -6.92 -17.17
N TYR A 32 -3.54 -6.45 -16.09
CA TYR A 32 -4.97 -6.16 -16.13
C TYR A 32 -5.32 -4.96 -17.01
N GLU A 33 -4.45 -3.94 -17.04
CA GLU A 33 -4.67 -2.77 -17.91
C GLU A 33 -4.33 -3.06 -19.36
N GLY A 34 -3.47 -4.05 -19.62
CA GLY A 34 -3.02 -4.36 -20.96
C GLY A 34 -2.02 -3.36 -21.52
N GLU A 35 -1.36 -2.58 -20.67
CA GLU A 35 -0.36 -1.58 -21.09
C GLU A 35 0.63 -1.32 -19.95
N GLU A 36 1.77 -0.74 -20.30
CA GLU A 36 2.74 -0.29 -19.30
C GLU A 36 2.19 0.91 -18.53
N LEU A 37 2.53 0.98 -17.25
CA LEU A 37 2.09 2.05 -16.37
C LEU A 37 3.30 2.78 -15.77
N GLU A 38 3.15 4.08 -15.58
CA GLU A 38 4.18 4.89 -14.92
C GLU A 38 3.95 4.85 -13.41
N LEU A 39 4.91 4.33 -12.67
CA LEU A 39 4.81 4.24 -11.22
C LEU A 39 4.95 5.62 -10.59
N ILE A 40 4.00 6.00 -9.74
CA ILE A 40 4.11 7.22 -8.94
C ILE A 40 5.10 6.96 -7.81
N ASP A 41 6.09 7.84 -7.66
CA ASP A 41 7.07 7.73 -6.61
C ASP A 41 6.40 7.96 -5.24
N SER A 42 6.53 6.99 -4.35
CA SER A 42 5.94 7.06 -3.01
C SER A 42 6.81 7.82 -2.00
N TYR A 43 8.01 8.24 -2.40
CA TYR A 43 8.91 8.94 -1.50
C TYR A 43 8.37 10.32 -1.14
N ILE A 44 8.41 10.65 0.14
CA ILE A 44 7.94 11.94 0.66
C ILE A 44 9.15 12.69 1.19
N GLU A 45 9.54 13.78 0.49
CA GLU A 45 10.73 14.56 0.81
C GLU A 45 10.58 15.42 2.05
N ASP A 46 9.38 15.97 2.25
CA ASP A 46 9.12 16.89 3.35
C ASP A 46 9.02 16.16 4.68
N ASN A 47 9.23 16.91 5.75
CA ASN A 47 9.08 16.40 7.11
C ASN A 47 7.80 16.96 7.73
N PRO A 48 7.15 16.19 8.61
CA PRO A 48 5.94 16.68 9.27
C PRO A 48 6.29 17.87 10.18
N PRO A 49 5.37 18.84 10.29
CA PRO A 49 5.55 19.95 11.22
C PRO A 49 5.73 19.47 12.66
N LYS A 50 6.46 20.24 13.44
CA LYS A 50 6.65 19.95 14.85
C LYS A 50 5.28 19.86 15.54
N ASP A 51 5.13 18.91 16.44
CA ASP A 51 3.92 18.67 17.22
C ASP A 51 2.70 18.20 16.39
N SER A 52 2.93 17.79 15.14
CA SER A 52 1.87 17.21 14.31
C SER A 52 1.72 15.71 14.58
N LYS A 53 0.58 15.16 14.14
CA LYS A 53 0.36 13.71 14.11
C LYS A 53 1.07 13.16 12.87
N GLU A 54 2.26 12.63 13.03
CA GLU A 54 3.11 12.21 11.91
C GLU A 54 2.41 11.24 10.96
N ALA A 55 1.77 10.22 11.50
CA ALA A 55 1.10 9.22 10.66
C ALA A 55 0.00 9.83 9.80
N VAL A 56 -0.76 10.77 10.35
CA VAL A 56 -1.80 11.49 9.62
C VAL A 56 -1.18 12.40 8.57
N TRP A 57 -0.09 13.08 8.92
CA TRP A 57 0.59 13.97 7.98
C TRP A 57 1.13 13.19 6.77
N TYR A 58 1.81 12.06 7.02
CA TYR A 58 2.32 11.22 5.93
C TYR A 58 1.19 10.66 5.08
N LEU A 59 0.08 10.26 5.70
CA LEU A 59 -1.10 9.80 4.96
C LEU A 59 -1.63 10.92 4.05
N GLY A 60 -1.68 12.15 4.55
CA GLY A 60 -2.10 13.30 3.75
C GLY A 60 -1.22 13.51 2.53
N GLU A 61 0.10 13.41 2.69
CA GLU A 61 1.04 13.53 1.58
C GLU A 61 0.87 12.39 0.58
N SER A 62 0.62 11.19 1.07
CA SER A 62 0.33 10.04 0.23
C SER A 62 -0.95 10.24 -0.59
N LEU A 63 -1.99 10.77 0.03
CA LEU A 63 -3.25 11.05 -0.66
C LEU A 63 -3.10 12.11 -1.75
N LYS A 64 -2.20 13.09 -1.57
CA LYS A 64 -1.87 14.05 -2.63
C LYS A 64 -1.28 13.33 -3.85
N LYS A 65 -0.44 12.35 -3.63
CA LYS A 65 0.13 11.54 -4.71
C LYS A 65 -0.95 10.69 -5.37
N LEU A 66 -1.83 10.11 -4.58
CA LEU A 66 -2.97 9.35 -5.09
C LEU A 66 -3.85 10.21 -6.02
N ALA A 67 -3.98 11.49 -5.73
CA ALA A 67 -4.76 12.42 -6.55
C ALA A 67 -4.22 12.53 -7.99
N GLN A 68 -2.98 12.13 -8.24
CA GLN A 68 -2.37 12.15 -9.56
C GLN A 68 -2.57 10.84 -10.33
N ALA A 69 -3.13 9.82 -9.69
CA ALA A 69 -3.20 8.48 -10.27
C ALA A 69 -4.36 8.31 -11.24
N ASP A 70 -4.08 7.60 -12.32
CA ASP A 70 -5.11 7.10 -13.23
C ASP A 70 -5.58 5.72 -12.77
N VAL A 71 -4.66 4.94 -12.18
CA VAL A 71 -4.88 3.57 -11.74
C VAL A 71 -4.31 3.39 -10.34
N PHE A 72 -5.02 2.66 -9.51
CA PHE A 72 -4.61 2.29 -8.16
C PHE A 72 -4.55 0.77 -8.06
N ILE A 73 -3.54 0.26 -7.38
CA ILE A 73 -3.53 -1.14 -6.97
C ILE A 73 -3.23 -1.23 -5.48
N GLY A 74 -4.08 -1.95 -4.76
CA GLY A 74 -3.95 -2.20 -3.34
C GLY A 74 -3.98 -3.69 -3.05
N ILE A 75 -4.07 -4.03 -1.77
CA ILE A 75 -4.05 -5.41 -1.31
C ILE A 75 -5.41 -5.81 -0.72
N ASP A 76 -5.70 -7.10 -0.76
CA ASP A 76 -6.99 -7.65 -0.31
C ASP A 76 -7.20 -7.55 1.21
N GLU A 77 -6.13 -7.61 1.99
CA GLU A 77 -6.18 -7.51 3.46
C GLU A 77 -5.81 -6.11 3.94
N ALA A 78 -6.17 -5.08 3.15
CA ALA A 78 -5.79 -3.70 3.44
C ALA A 78 -6.30 -3.18 4.79
N TYR A 79 -7.42 -3.70 5.27
CA TYR A 79 -7.98 -3.27 6.55
C TYR A 79 -7.07 -3.57 7.76
N ASP A 80 -6.12 -4.48 7.60
CA ASP A 80 -5.12 -4.77 8.62
C ASP A 80 -4.04 -3.70 8.69
N TRP A 81 -3.95 -2.87 7.65
CA TRP A 81 -3.00 -1.76 7.59
C TRP A 81 -3.78 -0.48 7.29
N LYS A 82 -3.92 0.37 8.31
CA LYS A 82 -4.78 1.55 8.27
C LYS A 82 -4.54 2.45 7.06
N GLY A 83 -3.29 2.76 6.77
CA GLY A 83 -2.95 3.61 5.62
C GLY A 83 -3.38 3.00 4.31
N CYS A 84 -3.11 1.72 4.11
CA CYS A 84 -3.50 1.01 2.90
C CYS A 84 -5.02 0.96 2.75
N TYR A 85 -5.73 0.74 3.85
CA TYR A 85 -7.19 0.74 3.85
C TYR A 85 -7.74 2.10 3.42
N ILE A 86 -7.23 3.17 4.01
CA ILE A 86 -7.70 4.53 3.72
C ILE A 86 -7.40 4.92 2.28
N GLU A 87 -6.23 4.59 1.77
CA GLU A 87 -5.85 4.86 0.39
C GLU A 87 -6.77 4.12 -0.58
N ARG A 88 -7.02 2.84 -0.33
CA ARG A 88 -7.91 2.02 -1.15
C ARG A 88 -9.35 2.56 -1.10
N ASP A 89 -9.85 2.86 0.09
CA ASP A 89 -11.20 3.41 0.26
C ASP A 89 -11.34 4.74 -0.49
N THR A 90 -10.33 5.60 -0.38
CA THR A 90 -10.30 6.88 -1.08
C THR A 90 -10.32 6.68 -2.59
N ALA A 91 -9.47 5.81 -3.12
CA ALA A 91 -9.41 5.52 -4.55
C ALA A 91 -10.76 5.04 -5.08
N GLN A 92 -11.38 4.11 -4.37
CA GLN A 92 -12.69 3.56 -4.78
C GLN A 92 -13.80 4.62 -4.71
N ARG A 93 -13.85 5.39 -3.65
CA ARG A 93 -14.91 6.40 -3.45
C ARG A 93 -14.81 7.55 -4.45
N TYR A 94 -13.60 7.89 -4.87
CA TYR A 94 -13.39 9.04 -5.75
C TYR A 94 -13.12 8.65 -7.20
N GLY A 95 -13.45 7.41 -7.56
CA GLY A 95 -13.49 7.00 -8.96
C GLY A 95 -12.15 6.72 -9.62
N VAL A 96 -11.10 6.48 -8.86
CA VAL A 96 -9.83 6.01 -9.41
C VAL A 96 -9.99 4.51 -9.71
N LYS A 97 -9.60 4.09 -10.91
CA LYS A 97 -9.69 2.68 -11.30
C LYS A 97 -8.82 1.83 -10.36
N THR A 98 -9.44 0.87 -9.68
CA THR A 98 -8.81 0.14 -8.59
C THR A 98 -8.69 -1.36 -8.88
N TYR A 99 -7.47 -1.87 -8.71
CA TYR A 99 -7.20 -3.31 -8.71
C TYR A 99 -6.78 -3.74 -7.32
N ILE A 100 -7.07 -5.00 -7.00
CA ILE A 100 -6.73 -5.58 -5.69
C ILE A 100 -5.88 -6.81 -5.92
N ALA A 101 -4.70 -6.83 -5.30
CA ALA A 101 -3.78 -7.96 -5.35
C ALA A 101 -3.82 -8.76 -4.05
N SER A 102 -3.45 -10.03 -4.10
CA SER A 102 -3.33 -10.85 -2.91
C SER A 102 -2.12 -10.39 -2.08
N ALA A 103 -2.37 -9.95 -0.85
CA ALA A 103 -1.31 -9.54 0.07
C ALA A 103 -0.30 -10.68 0.29
N ARG A 104 -0.78 -11.90 0.41
CA ARG A 104 0.07 -13.08 0.63
C ARG A 104 0.99 -13.37 -0.55
N TYR A 105 0.56 -13.01 -1.75
CA TYR A 105 1.38 -13.18 -2.95
C TYR A 105 2.41 -12.07 -3.13
N VAL A 106 1.97 -10.81 -2.94
CA VAL A 106 2.84 -9.66 -3.23
C VAL A 106 3.79 -9.30 -2.09
N ILE A 107 3.53 -9.79 -0.87
CA ILE A 107 4.38 -9.57 0.28
C ILE A 107 5.11 -10.87 0.60
N ASP A 108 6.36 -11.01 0.13
CA ASP A 108 7.14 -12.22 0.33
C ASP A 108 7.38 -12.54 1.79
N ASP A 109 7.49 -11.50 2.61
CA ASP A 109 7.69 -11.57 4.05
C ASP A 109 6.37 -11.55 4.85
N TYR A 110 5.24 -11.90 4.21
CA TYR A 110 3.90 -11.74 4.80
C TYR A 110 3.77 -12.36 6.18
N SER A 111 4.11 -13.63 6.34
CA SER A 111 3.97 -14.32 7.63
C SER A 111 4.84 -13.68 8.71
N ALA A 112 6.09 -13.35 8.38
CA ALA A 112 7.01 -12.72 9.31
C ALA A 112 6.52 -11.30 9.67
N LEU A 113 5.98 -10.58 8.70
CA LEU A 113 5.46 -9.23 8.92
C LEU A 113 4.25 -9.24 9.85
N VAL A 114 3.31 -10.15 9.63
CA VAL A 114 2.13 -10.28 10.48
C VAL A 114 2.53 -10.63 11.90
N GLN A 115 3.46 -11.57 12.09
CA GLN A 115 3.97 -11.93 13.40
C GLN A 115 4.64 -10.74 14.10
N LYS A 116 5.42 -9.96 13.34
CA LYS A 116 6.15 -8.82 13.88
C LYS A 116 5.22 -7.70 14.33
N LEU A 117 4.17 -7.42 13.56
CA LEU A 117 3.25 -6.31 13.83
C LEU A 117 2.11 -6.72 14.78
N TYR A 118 1.73 -7.97 14.77
CA TYR A 118 0.59 -8.45 15.55
C TYR A 118 0.91 -9.75 16.31
N PRO A 119 1.94 -9.75 17.16
CA PRO A 119 2.34 -10.97 17.87
C PRO A 119 1.23 -11.51 18.78
N ALA A 120 0.48 -10.64 19.42
CA ALA A 120 -0.62 -11.03 20.30
C ALA A 120 -1.76 -11.73 19.57
N CYS A 121 -1.97 -11.38 18.30
CA CYS A 121 -3.00 -12.03 17.49
C CYS A 121 -2.66 -13.48 17.21
N ASN A 122 -1.38 -13.78 16.97
CA ASN A 122 -0.94 -15.15 16.72
C ASN A 122 -1.08 -16.03 17.97
N GLU A 123 -0.86 -15.45 19.13
CA GLU A 123 -0.99 -16.16 20.39
C GLU A 123 -2.43 -16.30 20.86
N ALA A 124 -3.23 -15.29 20.57
CA ALA A 124 -4.60 -15.18 21.10
C ALA A 124 -5.65 -15.87 20.23
N MET A 125 -5.29 -16.45 19.10
CA MET A 125 -6.26 -16.97 18.14
C MET A 125 -6.21 -18.47 17.87
N PRO A 126 -5.89 -19.31 18.85
CA PRO A 126 -5.90 -20.75 18.60
C PRO A 126 -7.29 -21.33 18.41
N THR A 127 -8.31 -20.58 18.75
CA THR A 127 -9.69 -21.03 18.72
C THR A 127 -10.49 -20.56 17.51
N PHE A 128 -9.87 -19.79 16.68
CA PHE A 128 -10.53 -19.32 15.45
C PHE A 128 -10.34 -20.26 14.25
#